data_a305c2a53cdc9a30004ac22a62be6678
#
_entry.id   a305c2a53cdc9a30004ac22a62be6678
#
_cell.length_a   1.000
_cell.length_b   1.000
_cell.length_c   1.000
_cell.angle_alpha   90.00
_cell.angle_beta   90.00
_cell.angle_gamma   90.00
#
_symmetry.space_group_name_H-M   'P 1'
#
loop_
_entity.id
_entity.type
_entity.pdbx_description
1 polymer ?
#
loop_
_entity_poly.entity_id
_entity_poly.type
_entity_poly.pdbx_seq_one_letter_code
_entity_poly.pdbx_strand_id
1 'polypeptide(L)'
;DKICKYFTPIREKYLANGLLDPKVLKVDVNALLYQVPGGMLSNLVSQLKGAGQEDKLEEVLREVPRVREDAGYPPLVTPSSQIVGTQAVLNVIGGERYKMVSKEFKGLVRGDYGRCPAPISDEFRKKIIGDEKPITCRPADLLSPELDTLREKCAQYIEQDEDVLSYALFEQVATKFFEWRKAKEYALDAEHGDSELGVHPV
;
A
#
# COMPACT_ATOMS: atom_id res chain seq x y z
N ASP A 1 22.14 7.91 -25.91
CA ASP A 1 22.93 6.77 -26.39
C ASP A 1 23.77 6.08 -25.31
N LYS A 2 24.58 6.80 -24.50
CA LYS A 2 25.40 6.24 -23.43
C LYS A 2 24.55 5.56 -22.33
N ILE A 3 23.46 6.20 -21.91
CA ILE A 3 22.52 5.66 -20.90
C ILE A 3 21.89 4.36 -21.42
N CYS A 4 21.41 4.35 -22.65
CA CYS A 4 20.83 3.17 -23.27
C CYS A 4 21.82 1.99 -23.31
N LYS A 5 23.05 2.24 -23.77
CA LYS A 5 24.12 1.22 -23.84
C LYS A 5 24.46 0.66 -22.46
N TYR A 6 24.42 1.48 -21.42
CA TYR A 6 24.69 1.06 -20.05
C TYR A 6 23.55 0.20 -19.48
N PHE A 7 22.29 0.60 -19.65
CA PHE A 7 21.15 -0.09 -19.03
C PHE A 7 20.64 -1.30 -19.83
N THR A 8 20.94 -1.42 -21.13
CA THR A 8 20.49 -2.55 -21.95
C THR A 8 20.94 -3.92 -21.36
N PRO A 9 22.22 -4.16 -21.06
CA PRO A 9 22.64 -5.44 -20.49
C PRO A 9 22.08 -5.69 -19.08
N ILE A 10 21.85 -4.64 -18.30
CA ILE A 10 21.21 -4.76 -16.98
C ILE A 10 19.77 -5.21 -17.13
N ARG A 11 19.02 -4.62 -18.06
CA ARG A 11 17.65 -5.02 -18.39
C ARG A 11 17.59 -6.50 -18.83
N GLU A 12 18.48 -6.91 -19.72
CA GLU A 12 18.55 -8.30 -20.20
C GLU A 12 18.82 -9.28 -19.05
N LYS A 13 19.73 -8.93 -18.15
CA LYS A 13 19.99 -9.71 -16.94
C LYS A 13 18.75 -9.86 -16.05
N TYR A 14 17.98 -8.78 -15.86
CA TYR A 14 16.78 -8.81 -15.02
C TYR A 14 15.61 -9.54 -15.68
N LEU A 15 15.54 -9.52 -17.01
CA LEU A 15 14.60 -10.36 -17.75
C LEU A 15 14.94 -11.84 -17.62
N ALA A 16 16.21 -12.19 -17.76
CA ALA A 16 16.67 -13.58 -17.71
C ALA A 16 16.49 -14.22 -16.33
N ASN A 17 16.62 -13.45 -15.25
CA ASN A 17 16.45 -13.97 -13.88
C ASN A 17 15.03 -13.76 -13.31
N GLY A 18 14.09 -13.27 -14.11
CA GLY A 18 12.69 -13.11 -13.72
C GLY A 18 12.38 -11.93 -12.79
N LEU A 19 13.36 -11.07 -12.50
CA LEU A 19 13.13 -9.84 -11.71
C LEU A 19 12.32 -8.78 -12.48
N LEU A 20 12.37 -8.82 -13.80
CA LEU A 20 11.61 -7.94 -14.69
C LEU A 20 10.63 -8.78 -15.51
N ASP A 21 9.32 -8.58 -15.28
CA ASP A 21 8.28 -9.28 -16.04
C ASP A 21 8.15 -8.67 -17.45
N PRO A 22 8.33 -9.48 -18.54
CA PRO A 22 8.14 -8.99 -19.91
C PRO A 22 6.76 -8.39 -20.19
N LYS A 23 5.72 -8.80 -19.46
CA LYS A 23 4.34 -8.31 -19.62
C LYS A 23 4.23 -6.81 -19.39
N VAL A 24 5.03 -6.26 -18.45
CA VAL A 24 5.04 -4.82 -18.14
C VAL A 24 5.88 -3.98 -19.10
N LEU A 25 6.64 -4.61 -19.99
CA LEU A 25 7.50 -3.93 -20.97
C LEU A 25 6.83 -3.69 -22.31
N LYS A 26 5.70 -4.33 -22.58
CA LYS A 26 4.93 -4.13 -23.80
C LYS A 26 4.16 -2.82 -23.71
N VAL A 27 4.27 -1.99 -24.77
CA VAL A 27 3.39 -0.84 -24.94
C VAL A 27 2.01 -1.38 -25.33
N ASP A 28 1.04 -1.24 -24.43
CA ASP A 28 -0.35 -1.57 -24.68
C ASP A 28 -1.17 -0.28 -24.78
N VAL A 29 -1.69 0.01 -25.95
CA VAL A 29 -2.56 1.18 -26.17
C VAL A 29 -3.84 1.13 -25.34
N ASN A 30 -4.28 -0.07 -24.95
CA ASN A 30 -5.41 -0.25 -24.05
C ASN A 30 -5.16 0.33 -22.66
N ALA A 31 -3.90 0.53 -22.26
CA ALA A 31 -3.56 1.22 -21.01
C ALA A 31 -4.17 2.64 -20.95
N LEU A 32 -4.32 3.30 -22.09
CA LEU A 32 -5.02 4.59 -22.19
C LEU A 32 -6.53 4.46 -21.96
N LEU A 33 -7.14 3.38 -22.43
CA LEU A 33 -8.56 3.10 -22.22
C LEU A 33 -8.84 2.76 -20.76
N TYR A 34 -7.99 1.97 -20.15
CA TYR A 34 -8.12 1.57 -18.74
C TYR A 34 -7.60 2.61 -17.76
N GLN A 35 -6.94 3.67 -18.23
CA GLN A 35 -6.42 4.77 -17.42
C GLN A 35 -5.44 4.29 -16.32
N VAL A 36 -4.76 3.17 -16.52
CA VAL A 36 -3.88 2.52 -15.54
C VAL A 36 -2.43 2.96 -15.74
N PRO A 37 -1.83 3.69 -14.79
CA PRO A 37 -0.39 3.99 -14.82
C PRO A 37 0.46 2.72 -14.73
N GLY A 38 1.66 2.73 -15.33
CA GLY A 38 2.54 1.55 -15.40
C GLY A 38 2.86 0.91 -14.05
N GLY A 39 3.10 1.69 -13.01
CA GLY A 39 3.32 1.18 -11.65
C GLY A 39 2.09 0.49 -11.04
N MET A 40 0.88 0.96 -11.37
CA MET A 40 -0.36 0.31 -10.97
C MET A 40 -0.53 -1.05 -11.67
N LEU A 41 -0.20 -1.15 -12.96
CA LEU A 41 -0.28 -2.40 -13.71
C LEU A 41 0.56 -3.50 -13.06
N SER A 42 1.79 -3.19 -12.67
CA SER A 42 2.69 -4.15 -11.99
C SER A 42 2.08 -4.66 -10.68
N ASN A 43 1.45 -3.78 -9.91
CA ASN A 43 0.76 -4.15 -8.66
C ASN A 43 -0.45 -5.06 -8.92
N LEU A 44 -1.26 -4.76 -9.94
CA LEU A 44 -2.42 -5.60 -10.31
C LEU A 44 -1.97 -7.01 -10.72
N VAL A 45 -0.94 -7.11 -11.57
CA VAL A 45 -0.36 -8.40 -11.97
C VAL A 45 0.14 -9.19 -10.76
N SER A 46 0.84 -8.53 -9.83
CA SER A 46 1.35 -9.19 -8.61
C SER A 46 0.22 -9.69 -7.71
N GLN A 47 -0.84 -8.91 -7.52
CA GLN A 47 -2.00 -9.30 -6.71
C GLN A 47 -2.73 -10.49 -7.33
N LEU A 48 -2.97 -10.47 -8.65
CA LEU A 48 -3.63 -11.57 -9.36
C LEU A 48 -2.79 -12.83 -9.33
N LYS A 49 -1.46 -12.71 -9.48
CA LYS A 49 -0.52 -13.83 -9.36
C LYS A 49 -0.56 -14.45 -7.96
N GLY A 50 -0.56 -13.63 -6.92
CA GLY A 50 -0.71 -14.09 -5.54
C GLY A 50 -2.03 -14.80 -5.27
N ALA A 51 -3.10 -14.46 -6.01
CA ALA A 51 -4.41 -15.10 -5.95
C ALA A 51 -4.58 -16.30 -6.91
N GLY A 52 -3.58 -16.61 -7.75
CA GLY A 52 -3.68 -17.66 -8.76
C GLY A 52 -4.71 -17.38 -9.87
N GLN A 53 -4.98 -16.10 -10.18
CA GLN A 53 -6.01 -15.67 -11.13
C GLN A 53 -5.45 -14.67 -12.16
N GLU A 54 -4.27 -14.97 -12.69
CA GLU A 54 -3.58 -14.12 -13.68
C GLU A 54 -4.36 -13.93 -14.98
N ASP A 55 -5.21 -14.88 -15.34
CA ASP A 55 -6.10 -14.86 -16.48
C ASP A 55 -7.15 -13.75 -16.42
N LYS A 56 -7.48 -13.25 -15.23
CA LYS A 56 -8.46 -12.19 -15.01
C LYS A 56 -7.92 -10.76 -15.14
N LEU A 57 -6.68 -10.59 -15.58
CA LEU A 57 -6.08 -9.24 -15.68
C LEU A 57 -6.91 -8.29 -16.56
N GLU A 58 -7.41 -8.77 -17.70
CA GLU A 58 -8.19 -7.93 -18.61
C GLU A 58 -9.52 -7.48 -17.99
N GLU A 59 -10.19 -8.36 -17.23
CA GLU A 59 -11.41 -8.03 -16.51
C GLU A 59 -11.16 -6.96 -15.43
N VAL A 60 -10.05 -7.10 -14.70
CA VAL A 60 -9.64 -6.11 -13.69
C VAL A 60 -9.33 -4.77 -14.33
N LEU A 61 -8.63 -4.76 -15.47
CA LEU A 61 -8.33 -3.51 -16.18
C LEU A 61 -9.59 -2.78 -16.66
N ARG A 62 -10.62 -3.52 -17.09
CA ARG A 62 -11.92 -2.95 -17.44
C ARG A 62 -12.71 -2.46 -16.22
N GLU A 63 -12.51 -3.07 -15.06
CA GLU A 63 -13.19 -2.68 -13.82
C GLU A 63 -12.59 -1.42 -13.18
N VAL A 64 -11.29 -1.15 -13.38
CA VAL A 64 -10.60 0.02 -12.80
C VAL A 64 -11.30 1.35 -13.13
N PRO A 65 -11.65 1.69 -14.39
CA PRO A 65 -12.36 2.94 -14.69
C PRO A 65 -13.71 3.05 -13.97
N ARG A 66 -14.44 1.94 -13.84
CA ARG A 66 -15.75 1.88 -13.18
C ARG A 66 -15.64 2.12 -11.68
N VAL A 67 -14.65 1.50 -11.03
CA VAL A 67 -14.38 1.74 -9.60
C VAL A 67 -13.92 3.18 -9.37
N ARG A 68 -13.10 3.72 -10.29
CA ARG A 68 -12.68 5.12 -10.25
C ARG A 68 -13.85 6.08 -10.35
N GLU A 69 -14.80 5.82 -11.26
CA GLU A 69 -16.01 6.61 -11.43
C GLU A 69 -16.86 6.59 -10.16
N ASP A 70 -17.18 5.40 -9.64
CA ASP A 70 -17.97 5.23 -8.42
C ASP A 70 -17.34 5.94 -7.22
N ALA A 71 -16.00 6.00 -7.15
CA ALA A 71 -15.25 6.69 -6.10
C ALA A 71 -15.10 8.21 -6.31
N GLY A 72 -15.77 8.81 -7.29
CA GLY A 72 -15.70 10.25 -7.55
C GLY A 72 -14.45 10.70 -8.29
N TYR A 73 -13.92 9.86 -9.18
CA TYR A 73 -12.76 10.13 -10.05
C TYR A 73 -11.47 10.54 -9.31
N PRO A 74 -11.04 9.83 -8.26
CA PRO A 74 -9.77 10.15 -7.63
C PRO A 74 -8.62 10.09 -8.66
N PRO A 75 -7.59 10.95 -8.52
CA PRO A 75 -6.41 10.86 -9.37
C PRO A 75 -5.72 9.52 -9.12
N LEU A 76 -5.30 8.83 -10.20
CA LEU A 76 -4.63 7.54 -10.11
C LEU A 76 -3.12 7.71 -9.85
N VAL A 77 -2.81 8.26 -8.69
CA VAL A 77 -1.46 8.39 -8.11
C VAL A 77 -1.42 7.68 -6.77
N THR A 78 -0.24 7.44 -6.20
CA THR A 78 -0.12 6.84 -4.86
C THR A 78 -0.69 7.78 -3.79
N PRO A 79 -1.55 7.30 -2.88
CA PRO A 79 -2.00 5.91 -2.69
C PRO A 79 -3.29 5.54 -3.45
N SER A 80 -4.04 6.50 -4.00
CA SER A 80 -5.37 6.28 -4.58
C SER A 80 -5.40 5.30 -5.75
N SER A 81 -4.32 5.24 -6.56
CA SER A 81 -4.19 4.24 -7.62
C SER A 81 -4.18 2.81 -7.08
N GLN A 82 -3.50 2.58 -5.96
CA GLN A 82 -3.45 1.27 -5.31
C GLN A 82 -4.80 0.92 -4.69
N ILE A 83 -5.48 1.87 -4.07
CA ILE A 83 -6.80 1.69 -3.45
C ILE A 83 -7.83 1.29 -4.51
N VAL A 84 -7.90 2.04 -5.60
CA VAL A 84 -8.81 1.76 -6.72
C VAL A 84 -8.48 0.43 -7.38
N GLY A 85 -7.19 0.16 -7.61
CA GLY A 85 -6.73 -1.09 -8.21
C GLY A 85 -7.05 -2.31 -7.37
N THR A 86 -6.74 -2.28 -6.09
CA THR A 86 -7.08 -3.37 -5.16
C THR A 86 -8.59 -3.61 -5.10
N GLN A 87 -9.40 -2.55 -5.07
CA GLN A 87 -10.85 -2.71 -5.09
C GLN A 87 -11.35 -3.33 -6.40
N ALA A 88 -10.77 -2.97 -7.55
CA ALA A 88 -11.10 -3.60 -8.83
C ALA A 88 -10.76 -5.11 -8.83
N VAL A 89 -9.60 -5.48 -8.29
CA VAL A 89 -9.23 -6.89 -8.10
C VAL A 89 -10.24 -7.62 -7.21
N LEU A 90 -10.61 -7.04 -6.06
CA LEU A 90 -11.60 -7.64 -5.14
C LEU A 90 -12.98 -7.82 -5.80
N ASN A 91 -13.42 -6.86 -6.63
CA ASN A 91 -14.67 -6.96 -7.35
C ASN A 91 -14.67 -8.15 -8.33
N VAL A 92 -13.58 -8.34 -9.07
CA VAL A 92 -13.45 -9.40 -10.08
C VAL A 92 -13.27 -10.77 -9.41
N ILE A 93 -12.40 -10.87 -8.42
CA ILE A 93 -12.15 -12.14 -7.69
C ILE A 93 -13.40 -12.57 -6.91
N GLY A 94 -14.10 -11.61 -6.30
CA GLY A 94 -15.31 -11.86 -5.53
C GLY A 94 -16.54 -12.24 -6.36
N GLY A 95 -16.47 -12.05 -7.69
CA GLY A 95 -17.57 -12.33 -8.62
C GLY A 95 -18.74 -11.35 -8.55
N GLU A 96 -18.72 -10.41 -7.61
CA GLU A 96 -19.73 -9.39 -7.41
C GLU A 96 -19.08 -8.07 -6.96
N ARG A 97 -19.51 -6.96 -7.58
CA ARG A 97 -18.98 -5.62 -7.28
C ARG A 97 -19.31 -5.20 -5.84
N TYR A 98 -18.24 -4.88 -5.10
CA TYR A 98 -18.32 -4.42 -3.71
C TYR A 98 -18.90 -5.43 -2.71
N LYS A 99 -18.85 -6.72 -3.02
CA LYS A 99 -19.11 -7.80 -2.07
C LYS A 99 -18.02 -7.82 -0.97
N MET A 100 -16.77 -7.61 -1.40
CA MET A 100 -15.62 -7.39 -0.53
C MET A 100 -15.12 -5.95 -0.73
N VAL A 101 -15.00 -5.19 0.36
CA VAL A 101 -14.55 -3.80 0.32
C VAL A 101 -13.35 -3.64 1.23
N SER A 102 -12.24 -3.13 0.69
CA SER A 102 -11.04 -2.90 1.49
C SER A 102 -11.25 -1.74 2.46
N LYS A 103 -10.50 -1.76 3.58
CA LYS A 103 -10.53 -0.68 4.58
C LYS A 103 -10.14 0.67 3.96
N GLU A 104 -9.13 0.64 3.09
CA GLU A 104 -8.61 1.81 2.39
C GLU A 104 -9.65 2.40 1.43
N PHE A 105 -10.40 1.55 0.72
CA PHE A 105 -11.47 2.00 -0.17
C PHE A 105 -12.64 2.61 0.60
N LYS A 106 -13.01 2.03 1.76
CA LYS A 106 -13.98 2.67 2.68
C LYS A 106 -13.51 4.04 3.12
N GLY A 107 -12.24 4.16 3.50
CA GLY A 107 -11.61 5.42 3.85
C GLY A 107 -11.64 6.44 2.71
N LEU A 108 -11.38 6.02 1.46
CA LEU A 108 -11.48 6.88 0.28
C LEU A 108 -12.90 7.43 0.11
N VAL A 109 -13.92 6.58 0.21
CA VAL A 109 -15.34 6.96 0.06
C VAL A 109 -15.82 7.82 1.23
N ARG A 110 -15.28 7.60 2.44
CA ARG A 110 -15.55 8.42 3.63
C ARG A 110 -14.91 9.81 3.53
N GLY A 111 -13.80 9.95 2.82
CA GLY A 111 -13.07 11.20 2.63
C GLY A 111 -11.77 11.31 3.44
N ASP A 112 -11.21 10.22 3.96
CA ASP A 112 -9.94 10.19 4.71
C ASP A 112 -8.76 10.72 3.88
N TYR A 113 -8.86 10.61 2.55
CA TYR A 113 -7.84 11.08 1.61
C TYR A 113 -8.14 12.47 1.01
N GLY A 114 -9.13 13.17 1.56
CA GLY A 114 -9.58 14.47 1.09
C GLY A 114 -10.73 14.39 0.09
N ARG A 115 -11.01 15.54 -0.55
CA ARG A 115 -12.14 15.69 -1.47
C ARG A 115 -11.83 15.08 -2.83
N CYS A 116 -12.74 14.22 -3.32
CA CYS A 116 -12.68 13.71 -4.69
C CYS A 116 -13.10 14.76 -5.72
N PRO A 117 -12.60 14.68 -6.97
CA PRO A 117 -12.93 15.63 -8.06
C PRO A 117 -14.42 15.69 -8.41
N ALA A 118 -15.11 14.55 -8.35
CA ALA A 118 -16.55 14.48 -8.58
C ALA A 118 -17.30 13.99 -7.33
N PRO A 119 -18.57 14.32 -7.18
CA PRO A 119 -19.38 13.84 -6.07
C PRO A 119 -19.57 12.32 -6.14
N ILE A 120 -19.46 11.66 -5.00
CA ILE A 120 -19.85 10.25 -4.82
C ILE A 120 -21.34 10.23 -4.51
N SER A 121 -22.11 9.36 -5.20
CA SER A 121 -23.55 9.28 -4.97
C SER A 121 -23.85 8.82 -3.53
N ASP A 122 -24.94 9.34 -2.96
CA ASP A 122 -25.33 8.98 -1.59
C ASP A 122 -25.71 7.51 -1.47
N GLU A 123 -26.30 6.93 -2.51
CA GLU A 123 -26.61 5.49 -2.58
C GLU A 123 -25.33 4.66 -2.50
N PHE A 124 -24.33 5.01 -3.32
CA PHE A 124 -23.06 4.30 -3.32
C PHE A 124 -22.31 4.49 -2.00
N ARG A 125 -22.30 5.70 -1.47
CA ARG A 125 -21.70 6.00 -0.16
C ARG A 125 -22.33 5.12 0.94
N LYS A 126 -23.67 5.07 0.99
CA LYS A 126 -24.38 4.24 1.95
C LYS A 126 -24.06 2.74 1.78
N LYS A 127 -23.91 2.26 0.55
CA LYS A 127 -23.50 0.88 0.26
C LYS A 127 -22.12 0.56 0.84
N ILE A 128 -21.16 1.48 0.76
CA ILE A 128 -19.75 1.24 1.12
C ILE A 128 -19.47 1.49 2.60
N ILE A 129 -19.95 2.60 3.16
CA ILE A 129 -19.66 3.02 4.53
C ILE A 129 -20.88 2.96 5.46
N GLY A 130 -22.05 2.53 4.96
CA GLY A 130 -23.27 2.44 5.76
C GLY A 130 -23.76 3.81 6.22
N ASP A 131 -24.02 3.93 7.52
CA ASP A 131 -24.50 5.17 8.13
C ASP A 131 -23.37 6.07 8.66
N GLU A 132 -22.11 5.77 8.35
CA GLU A 132 -20.97 6.62 8.72
C GLU A 132 -21.08 7.97 8.00
N LYS A 133 -20.79 9.05 8.75
CA LYS A 133 -20.79 10.39 8.18
C LYS A 133 -19.52 10.62 7.35
N PRO A 134 -19.65 11.15 6.12
CA PRO A 134 -18.49 11.52 5.34
C PRO A 134 -17.73 12.70 5.98
N ILE A 135 -16.40 12.68 5.82
CA ILE A 135 -15.53 13.79 6.22
C ILE A 135 -15.70 14.91 5.19
N THR A 136 -16.08 16.10 5.65
CA THR A 136 -16.32 17.29 4.81
C THR A 136 -15.29 18.40 5.03
N CYS A 137 -14.48 18.29 6.10
CA CYS A 137 -13.35 19.15 6.38
C CYS A 137 -12.03 18.56 5.88
N ARG A 138 -10.93 19.24 6.08
CA ARG A 138 -9.60 18.69 5.85
C ARG A 138 -9.35 17.55 6.85
N PRO A 139 -9.04 16.33 6.41
CA PRO A 139 -8.87 15.18 7.32
C PRO A 139 -7.83 15.41 8.42
N ALA A 140 -6.76 16.15 8.11
CA ALA A 140 -5.73 16.46 9.10
C ALA A 140 -6.22 17.31 10.28
N ASP A 141 -7.34 18.06 10.11
CA ASP A 141 -7.93 18.86 11.19
C ASP A 141 -8.64 17.99 12.26
N LEU A 142 -8.85 16.71 11.95
CA LEU A 142 -9.43 15.73 12.86
C LEU A 142 -8.37 14.96 13.67
N LEU A 143 -7.08 15.15 13.36
CA LEU A 143 -5.97 14.49 14.06
C LEU A 143 -5.63 15.27 15.33
N SER A 144 -5.53 14.56 16.44
CA SER A 144 -4.98 15.09 17.68
C SER A 144 -3.47 15.00 17.68
N PRO A 145 -2.73 15.91 18.34
CA PRO A 145 -1.30 15.75 18.58
C PRO A 145 -1.02 14.47 19.35
N GLU A 146 -0.14 13.61 18.85
CA GLU A 146 0.14 12.28 19.42
C GLU A 146 1.59 12.12 19.90
N LEU A 147 2.49 13.01 19.53
CA LEU A 147 3.94 12.83 19.81
C LEU A 147 4.26 12.67 21.28
N ASP A 148 3.63 13.43 22.17
CA ASP A 148 3.89 13.33 23.61
C ASP A 148 3.45 11.96 24.16
N THR A 149 2.26 11.50 23.78
CA THR A 149 1.75 10.19 24.15
C THR A 149 2.62 9.05 23.59
N LEU A 150 3.09 9.20 22.34
CA LEU A 150 3.96 8.22 21.70
C LEU A 150 5.35 8.20 22.35
N ARG A 151 5.88 9.36 22.73
CA ARG A 151 7.14 9.47 23.49
C ARG A 151 7.06 8.71 24.82
N GLU A 152 5.97 8.82 25.54
CA GLU A 152 5.75 8.04 26.77
C GLU A 152 5.67 6.54 26.50
N LYS A 153 4.94 6.11 25.45
CA LYS A 153 4.80 4.69 25.08
C LYS A 153 6.11 4.03 24.69
N CYS A 154 6.98 4.73 23.96
CA CYS A 154 8.26 4.18 23.48
C CYS A 154 9.46 4.62 24.33
N ALA A 155 9.24 5.20 25.51
CA ALA A 155 10.30 5.77 26.37
C ALA A 155 11.48 4.83 26.61
N GLN A 156 11.21 3.53 26.75
CA GLN A 156 12.24 2.50 26.98
C GLN A 156 13.17 2.24 25.78
N TYR A 157 12.80 2.73 24.60
CA TYR A 157 13.54 2.51 23.34
C TYR A 157 14.23 3.76 22.82
N ILE A 158 13.91 4.94 23.36
CA ILE A 158 14.40 6.23 22.85
C ILE A 158 15.86 6.41 23.19
N GLU A 159 16.68 6.60 22.16
CA GLU A 159 18.07 7.03 22.23
C GLU A 159 18.27 8.41 21.57
N GLN A 160 17.37 8.75 20.63
CA GLN A 160 17.36 10.01 19.89
C GLN A 160 15.92 10.43 19.58
N ASP A 161 15.69 11.72 19.25
CA ASP A 161 14.34 12.24 19.01
C ASP A 161 13.64 11.59 17.81
N GLU A 162 14.39 11.17 16.80
CA GLU A 162 13.90 10.47 15.61
C GLU A 162 13.30 9.10 15.92
N ASP A 163 13.63 8.50 17.05
CA ASP A 163 13.07 7.20 17.44
C ASP A 163 11.57 7.31 17.72
N VAL A 164 11.11 8.43 18.25
CA VAL A 164 9.68 8.69 18.47
C VAL A 164 8.95 8.75 17.13
N LEU A 165 9.55 9.39 16.12
CA LEU A 165 8.97 9.47 14.77
C LEU A 165 8.96 8.10 14.09
N SER A 166 10.03 7.32 14.25
CA SER A 166 10.11 5.96 13.72
C SER A 166 9.03 5.07 14.34
N TYR A 167 8.83 5.17 15.65
CA TYR A 167 7.78 4.47 16.37
C TYR A 167 6.38 4.90 15.91
N ALA A 168 6.15 6.22 15.74
CA ALA A 168 4.88 6.76 15.28
C ALA A 168 4.47 6.26 13.88
N LEU A 169 5.44 6.15 12.97
CA LEU A 169 5.20 5.77 11.57
C LEU A 169 5.17 4.25 11.36
N PHE A 170 5.98 3.50 12.11
CA PHE A 170 6.23 2.08 11.87
C PHE A 170 6.38 1.30 13.18
N GLU A 171 5.41 1.37 14.09
CA GLU A 171 5.47 0.81 15.45
C GLU A 171 6.11 -0.59 15.53
N GLN A 172 5.59 -1.54 14.73
CA GLN A 172 6.05 -2.94 14.79
C GLN A 172 7.49 -3.12 14.28
N VAL A 173 7.86 -2.37 13.23
CA VAL A 173 9.21 -2.46 12.63
C VAL A 173 10.21 -1.72 13.49
N ALA A 174 9.83 -0.54 13.98
CA ALA A 174 10.67 0.26 14.86
C ALA A 174 11.00 -0.49 16.16
N THR A 175 10.00 -1.12 16.79
CA THR A 175 10.21 -1.91 18.02
C THR A 175 11.24 -3.02 17.80
N LYS A 176 11.11 -3.81 16.73
CA LYS A 176 12.09 -4.86 16.41
C LYS A 176 13.49 -4.31 16.16
N PHE A 177 13.59 -3.16 15.48
CA PHE A 177 14.86 -2.50 15.25
C PHE A 177 15.48 -2.00 16.55
N PHE A 178 14.71 -1.42 17.45
CA PHE A 178 15.20 -0.93 18.74
C PHE A 178 15.68 -2.07 19.63
N GLU A 179 14.97 -3.20 19.65
CA GLU A 179 15.39 -4.41 20.35
C GLU A 179 16.70 -4.97 19.76
N TRP A 180 16.80 -5.05 18.44
CA TRP A 180 18.03 -5.46 17.77
C TRP A 180 19.20 -4.49 18.07
N ARG A 181 18.97 -3.17 18.01
CA ARG A 181 19.98 -2.14 18.33
C ARG A 181 20.52 -2.32 19.75
N LYS A 182 19.61 -2.51 20.70
CA LYS A 182 19.95 -2.72 22.11
C LYS A 182 20.72 -4.02 22.33
N ALA A 183 20.28 -5.12 21.71
CA ALA A 183 20.99 -6.41 21.77
C ALA A 183 22.42 -6.29 21.22
N LYS A 184 22.59 -5.58 20.09
CA LYS A 184 23.90 -5.34 19.49
C LYS A 184 24.80 -4.48 20.38
N GLU A 185 24.27 -3.47 21.04
CA GLU A 185 25.04 -2.62 21.99
C GLU A 185 25.58 -3.43 23.15
N TYR A 186 24.80 -4.37 23.69
CA TYR A 186 25.22 -5.25 24.78
C TYR A 186 25.99 -6.50 24.30
N ALA A 187 26.36 -6.58 23.01
CA ALA A 187 27.01 -7.75 22.41
C ALA A 187 26.23 -9.07 22.67
N LEU A 188 24.92 -9.02 22.62
CA LEU A 188 24.05 -10.16 22.83
C LEU A 188 23.54 -10.70 21.49
N ASP A 189 23.53 -12.04 21.33
CA ASP A 189 22.90 -12.69 20.19
C ASP A 189 21.41 -12.91 20.47
N ALA A 190 20.57 -11.99 19.98
CA ALA A 190 19.14 -12.06 20.18
C ALA A 190 18.44 -13.16 19.33
N GLU A 191 19.09 -13.65 18.26
CA GLU A 191 18.52 -14.70 17.39
C GLU A 191 18.84 -16.12 17.91
N HIS A 192 19.96 -16.28 18.60
CA HIS A 192 20.42 -17.58 19.11
C HIS A 192 20.35 -17.69 20.64
N GLY A 193 19.75 -16.69 21.30
CA GLY A 193 19.53 -16.74 22.74
C GLY A 193 18.52 -17.83 23.11
N ASP A 194 18.91 -18.73 24.02
CA ASP A 194 18.01 -19.71 24.59
C ASP A 194 17.05 -19.01 25.56
N SER A 195 15.75 -19.06 25.28
CA SER A 195 14.71 -18.44 26.11
C SER A 195 14.60 -19.04 27.52
N GLU A 196 15.10 -20.26 27.74
CA GLU A 196 15.11 -20.95 29.04
C GLU A 196 16.37 -20.62 29.85
N LEU A 197 17.48 -20.36 29.18
CA LEU A 197 18.78 -20.11 29.82
C LEU A 197 19.20 -18.63 29.81
N GLY A 198 18.43 -17.76 29.15
CA GLY A 198 18.77 -16.37 28.94
C GLY A 198 19.66 -16.12 27.72
N VAL A 199 19.94 -14.85 27.43
CA VAL A 199 20.76 -14.45 26.28
C VAL A 199 22.23 -14.65 26.59
N HIS A 200 22.95 -15.35 25.72
CA HIS A 200 24.38 -15.57 25.85
C HIS A 200 25.19 -14.43 25.20
N PRO A 201 26.28 -13.96 25.82
CA PRO A 201 27.17 -13.04 25.16
C PRO A 201 27.82 -13.68 23.94
N VAL A 202 27.96 -12.89 22.87
CA VAL A 202 28.57 -13.28 21.58
C VAL A 202 30.10 -13.32 21.70
#